data_017ef259516a3d97632f09bb0d9bc065
#
_entry.id   017ef259516a3d97632f09bb0d9bc065
#
_cell.length_a   1.000
_cell.length_b   1.000
_cell.length_c   1.000
_cell.angle_alpha   90.00
_cell.angle_beta   90.00
_cell.angle_gamma   90.00
#
_symmetry.space_group_name_H-M   'P 1'
#
loop_
_entity.id
_entity.type
_entity.pdbx_description
1 polymer ?
#
loop_
_entity_poly.entity_id
_entity_poly.type
_entity_poly.pdbx_seq_one_letter_code
_entity_poly.pdbx_strand_id
1 'polypeptide(L)'
;MKYLNEKTQTYLEDLRAKKSAPGGGAAAALTGAQGAALVMMVAEFTIGNENYAQFEEACKGARAANSYVYANLAMLMDQDAEAYSKVAQARKMPENTEDEKAAKKAKIEEATITATIVPLNVMRMCHEGLAAAEMIIGKCNPNIESDLTIAVLNLLAGLRSAWLNVLINLTGIENENTRENFRKQGEMFLRLAAKIEKRAEEAGLFPDFNPPDEDDEVQQILKNAGWA
;
A
#
# COMPACT_ATOMS: atom_id res chain seq x y z
N MET A 1 -11.81 -4.98 13.55
CA MET A 1 -10.86 -3.98 13.00
C MET A 1 -10.46 -3.04 14.13
N LYS A 2 -9.26 -3.25 14.67
CA LYS A 2 -8.77 -2.47 15.82
C LYS A 2 -8.29 -1.10 15.36
N TYR A 3 -7.31 -1.06 14.46
CA TYR A 3 -6.67 0.20 14.05
C TYR A 3 -7.58 1.13 13.25
N LEU A 4 -8.49 0.61 12.44
CA LEU A 4 -9.46 1.44 11.70
C LEU A 4 -10.45 2.16 12.64
N ASN A 5 -10.75 1.59 13.81
CA ASN A 5 -11.67 2.16 14.78
C ASN A 5 -10.99 3.05 15.84
N GLU A 6 -9.66 3.12 15.82
CA GLU A 6 -8.90 4.02 16.69
C GLU A 6 -8.92 5.45 16.15
N LYS A 7 -8.70 6.41 17.06
CA LYS A 7 -8.43 7.78 16.62
C LYS A 7 -7.12 7.81 15.86
N THR A 8 -7.05 8.59 14.79
CA THR A 8 -5.83 8.78 13.99
C THR A 8 -4.63 9.14 14.86
N GLN A 9 -4.81 10.00 15.86
CA GLN A 9 -3.76 10.36 16.80
C GLN A 9 -3.25 9.13 17.55
N THR A 10 -4.13 8.28 18.10
CA THR A 10 -3.76 7.07 18.83
C THR A 10 -2.96 6.11 17.96
N TYR A 11 -3.41 5.91 16.71
CA TYR A 11 -2.68 5.08 15.75
C TYR A 11 -1.26 5.63 15.48
N LEU A 12 -1.12 6.94 15.25
CA LEU A 12 0.18 7.56 15.00
C LEU A 12 1.10 7.53 16.23
N GLU A 13 0.54 7.71 17.44
CA GLU A 13 1.28 7.58 18.69
C GLU A 13 1.78 6.13 18.90
N ASP A 14 0.96 5.15 18.58
CA ASP A 14 1.38 3.74 18.62
C ASP A 14 2.44 3.42 17.56
N LEU A 15 2.29 3.94 16.35
CA LEU A 15 3.24 3.71 15.25
C LEU A 15 4.64 4.28 15.56
N ARG A 16 4.73 5.45 16.21
CA ARG A 16 6.01 6.07 16.60
C ARG A 16 6.64 5.45 17.85
N ALA A 17 5.89 4.66 18.59
CA ALA A 17 6.35 4.12 19.86
C ALA A 17 7.27 2.89 19.66
N LYS A 18 8.08 2.56 20.67
CA LYS A 18 8.84 1.29 20.71
C LYS A 18 7.91 0.11 21.00
N LYS A 19 6.98 -0.15 20.07
CA LYS A 19 6.02 -1.27 20.11
C LYS A 19 6.27 -2.22 18.96
N SER A 20 5.84 -3.45 19.11
CA SER A 20 5.95 -4.48 18.06
C SER A 20 4.94 -4.28 16.92
N ALA A 21 3.88 -3.54 17.16
CA ALA A 21 2.81 -3.20 16.21
C ALA A 21 2.09 -1.92 16.68
N PRO A 22 1.52 -1.10 15.77
CA PRO A 22 1.59 -1.24 14.32
C PRO A 22 2.99 -0.99 13.77
N GLY A 23 3.27 -1.51 12.56
CA GLY A 23 4.53 -1.31 11.85
C GLY A 23 4.34 -0.91 10.39
N GLY A 24 5.41 -1.09 9.60
CA GLY A 24 5.44 -0.72 8.18
C GLY A 24 4.37 -1.39 7.34
N GLY A 25 3.98 -2.64 7.65
CA GLY A 25 2.93 -3.35 6.91
C GLY A 25 1.55 -2.75 7.15
N ALA A 26 1.20 -2.43 8.41
CA ALA A 26 -0.04 -1.70 8.72
C ALA A 26 -0.06 -0.30 8.08
N ALA A 27 1.09 0.41 8.07
CA ALA A 27 1.22 1.72 7.42
C ALA A 27 1.03 1.62 5.90
N ALA A 28 1.60 0.59 5.25
CA ALA A 28 1.41 0.34 3.82
C ALA A 28 -0.07 0.08 3.47
N ALA A 29 -0.75 -0.74 4.28
CA ALA A 29 -2.17 -1.02 4.10
C ALA A 29 -3.04 0.24 4.28
N LEU A 30 -2.75 1.07 5.29
CA LEU A 30 -3.46 2.34 5.51
C LEU A 30 -3.26 3.30 4.33
N THR A 31 -2.04 3.43 3.84
CA THR A 31 -1.73 4.30 2.69
C THR A 31 -2.52 3.86 1.46
N GLY A 32 -2.55 2.56 1.16
CA GLY A 32 -3.39 2.02 0.09
C GLY A 32 -4.88 2.26 0.31
N ALA A 33 -5.38 2.10 1.55
CA ALA A 33 -6.78 2.35 1.89
C ALA A 33 -7.18 3.82 1.67
N GLN A 34 -6.29 4.77 1.99
CA GLN A 34 -6.51 6.20 1.69
C GLN A 34 -6.62 6.43 0.18
N GLY A 35 -5.75 5.78 -0.62
CA GLY A 35 -5.84 5.83 -2.08
C GLY A 35 -7.17 5.32 -2.59
N ALA A 36 -7.62 4.15 -2.13
CA ALA A 36 -8.92 3.60 -2.51
C ALA A 36 -10.10 4.51 -2.11
N ALA A 37 -10.04 5.11 -0.91
CA ALA A 37 -11.05 6.06 -0.45
C ALA A 37 -11.13 7.31 -1.35
N LEU A 38 -9.99 7.85 -1.78
CA LEU A 38 -9.94 8.98 -2.71
C LEU A 38 -10.50 8.64 -4.08
N VAL A 39 -10.22 7.45 -4.65
CA VAL A 39 -10.87 7.00 -5.90
C VAL A 39 -12.39 6.99 -5.76
N MET A 40 -12.90 6.48 -4.63
CA MET A 40 -14.33 6.48 -4.35
C MET A 40 -14.90 7.89 -4.27
N MET A 41 -14.23 8.82 -3.60
CA MET A 41 -14.61 10.21 -3.49
C MET A 41 -14.70 10.88 -4.87
N VAL A 42 -13.68 10.71 -5.72
CA VAL A 42 -13.65 11.23 -7.09
C VAL A 42 -14.84 10.69 -7.90
N ALA A 43 -15.13 9.39 -7.79
CA ALA A 43 -16.26 8.79 -8.44
C ALA A 43 -17.60 9.37 -7.95
N GLU A 44 -17.78 9.57 -6.65
CA GLU A 44 -19.01 10.14 -6.06
C GLU A 44 -19.25 11.57 -6.54
N PHE A 45 -18.24 12.42 -6.68
CA PHE A 45 -18.38 13.78 -7.21
C PHE A 45 -18.62 13.84 -8.72
N THR A 46 -18.55 12.71 -9.40
CA THR A 46 -18.83 12.59 -10.84
C THR A 46 -20.21 11.99 -11.11
N ILE A 47 -20.62 10.98 -10.32
CA ILE A 47 -21.90 10.28 -10.44
C ILE A 47 -23.06 11.24 -10.16
N GLY A 48 -24.08 11.20 -11.01
CA GLY A 48 -25.28 12.03 -10.91
C GLY A 48 -25.09 13.49 -11.32
N ASN A 49 -23.92 13.86 -11.85
CA ASN A 49 -23.66 15.18 -12.38
C ASN A 49 -23.95 15.19 -13.90
N GLU A 50 -24.93 15.96 -14.32
CA GLU A 50 -25.37 16.03 -15.73
C GLU A 50 -24.23 16.36 -16.69
N ASN A 51 -23.25 17.17 -16.27
CA ASN A 51 -22.09 17.55 -17.10
C ASN A 51 -21.15 16.38 -17.38
N TYR A 52 -21.22 15.30 -16.59
CA TYR A 52 -20.33 14.14 -16.68
C TYR A 52 -21.10 12.82 -16.82
N ALA A 53 -22.36 12.88 -17.25
CA ALA A 53 -23.24 11.71 -17.37
C ALA A 53 -22.65 10.59 -18.23
N GLN A 54 -21.86 10.92 -19.25
CA GLN A 54 -21.15 9.97 -20.11
C GLN A 54 -20.09 9.12 -19.36
N PHE A 55 -19.64 9.54 -18.18
CA PHE A 55 -18.63 8.86 -17.38
C PHE A 55 -19.22 8.09 -16.19
N GLU A 56 -20.54 8.20 -15.97
CA GLU A 56 -21.23 7.70 -14.79
C GLU A 56 -21.00 6.20 -14.56
N GLU A 57 -21.12 5.38 -15.59
CA GLU A 57 -20.95 3.93 -15.46
C GLU A 57 -19.49 3.53 -15.13
N ALA A 58 -18.50 4.22 -15.72
CA ALA A 58 -17.10 4.01 -15.38
C ALA A 58 -16.83 4.37 -13.91
N CYS A 59 -17.37 5.50 -13.43
CA CYS A 59 -17.25 5.94 -12.05
C CYS A 59 -17.96 4.99 -11.07
N LYS A 60 -19.15 4.48 -11.39
CA LYS A 60 -19.83 3.46 -10.58
C LYS A 60 -18.98 2.18 -10.45
N GLY A 61 -18.37 1.72 -11.55
CA GLY A 61 -17.48 0.57 -11.57
C GLY A 61 -16.24 0.79 -10.69
N ALA A 62 -15.56 1.93 -10.86
CA ALA A 62 -14.37 2.29 -10.07
C ALA A 62 -14.70 2.42 -8.57
N ARG A 63 -15.84 3.04 -8.22
CA ARG A 63 -16.33 3.14 -6.84
C ARG A 63 -16.57 1.77 -6.21
N ALA A 64 -17.29 0.89 -6.92
CA ALA A 64 -17.61 -0.43 -6.41
C ALA A 64 -16.35 -1.28 -6.16
N ALA A 65 -15.41 -1.26 -7.11
CA ALA A 65 -14.13 -1.96 -6.97
C ALA A 65 -13.30 -1.41 -5.80
N ASN A 66 -13.18 -0.08 -5.68
CA ASN A 66 -12.41 0.53 -4.60
C ASN A 66 -13.10 0.42 -3.22
N SER A 67 -14.42 0.25 -3.14
CA SER A 67 -15.11 -0.10 -1.89
C SER A 67 -14.63 -1.46 -1.36
N TYR A 68 -14.51 -2.46 -2.23
CA TYR A 68 -13.94 -3.77 -1.87
C TYR A 68 -12.47 -3.67 -1.48
N VAL A 69 -11.67 -2.94 -2.25
CA VAL A 69 -10.23 -2.70 -1.98
C VAL A 69 -10.04 -2.04 -0.62
N TYR A 70 -10.76 -0.95 -0.34
CA TYR A 70 -10.73 -0.24 0.93
C TYR A 70 -11.02 -1.15 2.12
N ALA A 71 -12.11 -1.92 2.04
CA ALA A 71 -12.51 -2.82 3.13
C ALA A 71 -11.44 -3.89 3.42
N ASN A 72 -10.82 -4.45 2.37
CA ASN A 72 -9.76 -5.44 2.53
C ASN A 72 -8.48 -4.82 3.09
N LEU A 73 -8.04 -3.67 2.59
CA LEU A 73 -6.85 -2.99 3.10
C LEU A 73 -7.01 -2.59 4.57
N ALA A 74 -8.20 -2.17 4.98
CA ALA A 74 -8.53 -1.88 6.38
C ALA A 74 -8.38 -3.11 7.28
N MET A 75 -8.80 -4.29 6.82
CA MET A 75 -8.59 -5.54 7.57
C MET A 75 -7.12 -5.96 7.60
N LEU A 76 -6.39 -5.74 6.52
CA LEU A 76 -4.97 -6.11 6.41
C LEU A 76 -4.08 -5.33 7.39
N MET A 77 -4.47 -4.12 7.83
CA MET A 77 -3.80 -3.39 8.90
C MET A 77 -3.71 -4.20 10.20
N ASP A 78 -4.83 -4.81 10.61
CA ASP A 78 -4.88 -5.62 11.82
C ASP A 78 -4.18 -6.97 11.64
N GLN A 79 -4.35 -7.58 10.46
CA GLN A 79 -3.75 -8.87 10.13
C GLN A 79 -2.20 -8.81 10.12
N ASP A 80 -1.61 -7.69 9.71
CA ASP A 80 -0.16 -7.47 9.79
C ASP A 80 0.34 -7.57 11.23
N ALA A 81 -0.33 -6.89 12.16
CA ALA A 81 0.01 -6.94 13.59
C ALA A 81 -0.15 -8.34 14.19
N GLU A 82 -1.22 -9.06 13.82
CA GLU A 82 -1.46 -10.43 14.28
C GLU A 82 -0.41 -11.40 13.73
N ALA A 83 -0.06 -11.29 12.44
CA ALA A 83 0.94 -12.12 11.81
C ALA A 83 2.32 -11.91 12.44
N TYR A 84 2.71 -10.66 12.67
CA TYR A 84 3.95 -10.33 13.38
C TYR A 84 3.97 -10.93 14.80
N SER A 85 2.84 -10.85 15.54
CA SER A 85 2.74 -11.42 16.88
C SER A 85 3.02 -12.93 16.89
N LYS A 86 2.54 -13.68 15.89
CA LYS A 86 2.80 -15.12 15.75
C LYS A 86 4.29 -15.40 15.54
N VAL A 87 4.95 -14.63 14.68
CA VAL A 87 6.41 -14.74 14.47
C VAL A 87 7.18 -14.45 15.76
N ALA A 88 6.78 -13.38 16.47
CA ALA A 88 7.41 -13.00 17.74
C ALA A 88 7.22 -14.07 18.83
N GLN A 89 6.07 -14.73 18.88
CA GLN A 89 5.81 -15.86 19.78
C GLN A 89 6.68 -17.09 19.43
N ALA A 90 6.76 -17.43 18.14
CA ALA A 90 7.60 -18.55 17.69
C ALA A 90 9.09 -18.33 18.05
N ARG A 91 9.57 -17.11 17.94
CA ARG A 91 10.97 -16.75 18.33
C ARG A 91 11.25 -16.91 19.83
N LYS A 92 10.24 -16.89 20.68
CA LYS A 92 10.35 -17.06 22.15
C LYS A 92 10.30 -18.52 22.59
N MET A 93 10.07 -19.47 21.68
CA MET A 93 10.05 -20.89 22.02
C MET A 93 11.41 -21.34 22.60
N PRO A 94 11.44 -22.36 23.52
CA PRO A 94 12.66 -22.90 24.05
C PRO A 94 13.55 -23.51 22.97
N GLU A 95 14.87 -23.57 23.24
CA GLU A 95 15.89 -24.10 22.31
C GLU A 95 17.04 -24.80 23.08
N ASN A 96 16.68 -25.48 24.19
CA ASN A 96 17.65 -26.14 25.07
C ASN A 96 18.12 -27.49 24.53
N THR A 97 17.28 -28.16 23.74
CA THR A 97 17.58 -29.45 23.11
C THR A 97 17.56 -29.32 21.57
N GLU A 98 18.13 -30.29 20.86
CA GLU A 98 18.10 -30.30 19.39
C GLU A 98 16.67 -30.43 18.84
N ASP A 99 15.81 -31.19 19.51
CA ASP A 99 14.39 -31.31 19.14
C ASP A 99 13.65 -29.97 19.33
N GLU A 100 13.91 -29.24 20.43
CA GLU A 100 13.34 -27.92 20.66
C GLU A 100 13.82 -26.90 19.63
N LYS A 101 15.10 -26.92 19.26
CA LYS A 101 15.64 -26.05 18.19
C LYS A 101 14.97 -26.34 16.86
N ALA A 102 14.83 -27.61 16.50
CA ALA A 102 14.16 -28.01 15.27
C ALA A 102 12.69 -27.58 15.25
N ALA A 103 11.94 -27.78 16.35
CA ALA A 103 10.57 -27.37 16.49
C ALA A 103 10.39 -25.84 16.42
N LYS A 104 11.26 -25.07 17.12
CA LYS A 104 11.28 -23.62 17.06
C LYS A 104 11.52 -23.11 15.65
N LYS A 105 12.52 -23.66 14.95
CA LYS A 105 12.87 -23.31 13.57
C LYS A 105 11.70 -23.53 12.63
N ALA A 106 11.09 -24.70 12.67
CA ALA A 106 9.91 -25.01 11.86
C ALA A 106 8.74 -24.08 12.15
N LYS A 107 8.52 -23.73 13.43
CA LYS A 107 7.43 -22.80 13.82
C LYS A 107 7.68 -21.37 13.39
N ILE A 108 8.92 -20.90 13.41
CA ILE A 108 9.30 -19.59 12.87
C ILE A 108 9.04 -19.54 11.37
N GLU A 109 9.44 -20.56 10.62
CA GLU A 109 9.23 -20.62 9.17
C GLU A 109 7.74 -20.64 8.84
N GLU A 110 6.93 -21.49 9.47
CA GLU A 110 5.46 -21.53 9.30
C GLU A 110 4.82 -20.15 9.56
N ALA A 111 5.19 -19.50 10.66
CA ALA A 111 4.67 -18.19 11.01
C ALA A 111 5.12 -17.11 10.00
N THR A 112 6.37 -17.18 9.52
CA THR A 112 6.91 -16.25 8.53
C THR A 112 6.26 -16.41 7.16
N ILE A 113 5.98 -17.64 6.74
CA ILE A 113 5.19 -17.92 5.52
C ILE A 113 3.82 -17.23 5.62
N THR A 114 3.12 -17.43 6.75
CA THR A 114 1.83 -16.78 7.01
C THR A 114 1.95 -15.26 6.99
N ALA A 115 2.99 -14.70 7.62
CA ALA A 115 3.25 -13.26 7.68
C ALA A 115 3.61 -12.67 6.30
N THR A 116 4.12 -13.46 5.36
CA THR A 116 4.44 -13.01 4.00
C THR A 116 3.18 -12.86 3.13
N ILE A 117 2.14 -13.64 3.39
CA ILE A 117 0.87 -13.57 2.66
C ILE A 117 0.18 -12.21 2.88
N VAL A 118 0.29 -11.62 4.07
CA VAL A 118 -0.37 -10.35 4.39
C VAL A 118 0.11 -9.21 3.48
N PRO A 119 1.40 -8.87 3.40
CA PRO A 119 1.85 -7.81 2.50
C PRO A 119 1.66 -8.15 1.02
N LEU A 120 1.69 -9.41 0.60
CA LEU A 120 1.31 -9.79 -0.77
C LEU A 120 -0.16 -9.47 -1.06
N ASN A 121 -1.05 -9.67 -0.10
CA ASN A 121 -2.45 -9.26 -0.24
C ASN A 121 -2.60 -7.73 -0.26
N VAL A 122 -1.80 -6.96 0.49
CA VAL A 122 -1.76 -5.50 0.37
C VAL A 122 -1.36 -5.10 -1.04
N MET A 123 -0.30 -5.71 -1.61
CA MET A 123 0.12 -5.44 -2.99
C MET A 123 -1.00 -5.74 -4.00
N ARG A 124 -1.68 -6.88 -3.84
CA ARG A 124 -2.80 -7.27 -4.70
C ARG A 124 -3.94 -6.25 -4.62
N MET A 125 -4.37 -5.88 -3.42
CA MET A 125 -5.44 -4.90 -3.23
C MET A 125 -5.08 -3.54 -3.82
N CYS A 126 -3.87 -3.04 -3.58
CA CYS A 126 -3.42 -1.79 -4.18
C CYS A 126 -3.41 -1.86 -5.72
N HIS A 127 -2.99 -2.98 -6.31
CA HIS A 127 -3.04 -3.17 -7.76
C HIS A 127 -4.49 -3.16 -8.29
N GLU A 128 -5.42 -3.85 -7.61
CA GLU A 128 -6.85 -3.84 -7.99
C GLU A 128 -7.43 -2.42 -7.90
N GLY A 129 -7.06 -1.65 -6.86
CA GLY A 129 -7.44 -0.25 -6.70
C GLY A 129 -6.90 0.64 -7.82
N LEU A 130 -5.61 0.45 -8.20
CA LEU A 130 -4.98 1.14 -9.32
C LEU A 130 -5.68 0.84 -10.66
N ALA A 131 -5.99 -0.42 -10.93
CA ALA A 131 -6.66 -0.82 -12.16
C ALA A 131 -8.07 -0.19 -12.27
N ALA A 132 -8.77 -0.06 -11.16
CA ALA A 132 -10.06 0.61 -11.13
C ALA A 132 -9.93 2.14 -11.22
N ALA A 133 -8.91 2.75 -10.62
CA ALA A 133 -8.61 4.18 -10.76
C ALA A 133 -8.30 4.54 -12.22
N GLU A 134 -7.54 3.71 -12.92
CA GLU A 134 -7.21 3.89 -14.34
C GLU A 134 -8.45 4.04 -15.23
N MET A 135 -9.55 3.35 -14.90
CA MET A 135 -10.79 3.41 -15.69
C MET A 135 -11.42 4.81 -15.77
N ILE A 136 -11.12 5.68 -14.79
CA ILE A 136 -11.69 7.02 -14.67
C ILE A 136 -10.72 8.16 -14.91
N ILE A 137 -9.47 7.86 -15.32
CA ILE A 137 -8.51 8.90 -15.73
C ILE A 137 -9.07 9.63 -16.96
N GLY A 138 -9.17 10.97 -16.88
CA GLY A 138 -9.79 11.81 -17.90
C GLY A 138 -11.29 11.56 -18.09
N LYS A 139 -11.94 10.82 -17.17
CA LYS A 139 -13.36 10.47 -17.20
C LYS A 139 -14.03 10.73 -15.85
N CYS A 140 -13.62 11.77 -15.18
CA CYS A 140 -14.20 12.23 -13.93
C CYS A 140 -14.39 13.75 -13.96
N ASN A 141 -14.95 14.30 -12.89
CA ASN A 141 -15.03 15.75 -12.72
C ASN A 141 -13.62 16.35 -12.68
N PRO A 142 -13.22 17.21 -13.63
CA PRO A 142 -11.86 17.76 -13.71
C PRO A 142 -11.47 18.64 -12.50
N ASN A 143 -12.45 19.17 -11.76
CA ASN A 143 -12.16 19.99 -10.58
C ASN A 143 -11.54 19.18 -9.40
N ILE A 144 -11.60 17.85 -9.48
CA ILE A 144 -11.07 16.95 -8.45
C ILE A 144 -10.12 15.90 -9.05
N GLU A 145 -9.57 16.14 -10.24
CA GLU A 145 -8.63 15.24 -10.89
C GLU A 145 -7.31 15.15 -10.08
N SER A 146 -6.93 16.22 -9.38
CA SER A 146 -5.80 16.21 -8.46
C SER A 146 -5.97 15.19 -7.32
N ASP A 147 -7.20 14.96 -6.85
CA ASP A 147 -7.48 13.94 -5.84
C ASP A 147 -7.34 12.52 -6.42
N LEU A 148 -7.65 12.33 -7.71
CA LEU A 148 -7.37 11.07 -8.40
C LEU A 148 -5.85 10.83 -8.54
N THR A 149 -5.08 11.87 -8.82
CA THR A 149 -3.61 11.82 -8.83
C THR A 149 -3.07 11.36 -7.48
N ILE A 150 -3.52 12.00 -6.39
CA ILE A 150 -3.13 11.61 -5.01
C ILE A 150 -3.56 10.16 -4.70
N ALA A 151 -4.74 9.74 -5.16
CA ALA A 151 -5.21 8.38 -5.00
C ALA A 151 -4.26 7.35 -5.62
N VAL A 152 -3.86 7.58 -6.87
CA VAL A 152 -2.92 6.72 -7.60
C VAL A 152 -1.57 6.69 -6.90
N LEU A 153 -1.03 7.83 -6.48
CA LEU A 153 0.23 7.92 -5.73
C LEU A 153 0.17 7.12 -4.42
N ASN A 154 -0.91 7.23 -3.66
CA ASN A 154 -1.09 6.49 -2.41
C ASN A 154 -1.19 4.97 -2.64
N LEU A 155 -1.90 4.53 -3.67
CA LEU A 155 -1.99 3.12 -4.04
C LEU A 155 -0.62 2.57 -4.47
N LEU A 156 0.15 3.32 -5.28
CA LEU A 156 1.52 2.96 -5.65
C LEU A 156 2.45 2.91 -4.44
N ALA A 157 2.38 3.90 -3.56
CA ALA A 157 3.16 3.94 -2.33
C ALA A 157 2.83 2.76 -1.40
N GLY A 158 1.54 2.44 -1.22
CA GLY A 158 1.09 1.29 -0.45
C GLY A 158 1.63 -0.03 -1.01
N LEU A 159 1.55 -0.23 -2.33
CA LEU A 159 2.04 -1.42 -3.00
C LEU A 159 3.57 -1.57 -2.85
N ARG A 160 4.33 -0.50 -3.11
CA ARG A 160 5.79 -0.50 -3.00
C ARG A 160 6.26 -0.70 -1.57
N SER A 161 5.59 -0.10 -0.60
CA SER A 161 5.87 -0.28 0.83
C SER A 161 5.60 -1.72 1.28
N ALA A 162 4.49 -2.31 0.83
CA ALA A 162 4.18 -3.71 1.12
C ALA A 162 5.22 -4.67 0.53
N TRP A 163 5.79 -4.37 -0.65
CA TRP A 163 6.89 -5.16 -1.22
C TRP A 163 8.10 -5.23 -0.30
N LEU A 164 8.47 -4.15 0.39
CA LEU A 164 9.57 -4.17 1.35
C LEU A 164 9.28 -5.12 2.52
N ASN A 165 8.02 -5.24 2.95
CA ASN A 165 7.62 -6.20 3.97
C ASN A 165 7.65 -7.65 3.45
N VAL A 166 7.32 -7.87 2.17
CA VAL A 166 7.53 -9.18 1.54
C VAL A 166 9.01 -9.54 1.58
N LEU A 167 9.89 -8.66 1.08
CA LEU A 167 11.33 -8.91 0.98
C LEU A 167 11.96 -9.28 2.32
N ILE A 168 11.65 -8.56 3.41
CA ILE A 168 12.21 -8.88 4.72
C ILE A 168 11.72 -10.23 5.24
N ASN A 169 10.47 -10.59 4.98
CA ASN A 169 9.91 -11.87 5.38
C ASN A 169 10.52 -13.05 4.59
N LEU A 170 10.83 -12.85 3.29
CA LEU A 170 11.48 -13.89 2.48
C LEU A 170 12.80 -14.37 3.08
N THR A 171 13.52 -13.52 3.83
CA THR A 171 14.78 -13.91 4.47
C THR A 171 14.62 -14.99 5.56
N GLY A 172 13.41 -15.12 6.11
CA GLY A 172 13.08 -16.12 7.13
C GLY A 172 12.41 -17.39 6.59
N ILE A 173 12.31 -17.56 5.26
CA ILE A 173 11.74 -18.75 4.60
C ILE A 173 12.89 -19.57 4.00
N GLU A 174 13.09 -20.78 4.50
CA GLU A 174 14.13 -21.68 4.02
C GLU A 174 13.73 -22.44 2.77
N ASN A 175 12.46 -22.81 2.67
CA ASN A 175 11.96 -23.50 1.49
C ASN A 175 12.09 -22.65 0.24
N GLU A 176 13.05 -22.99 -0.63
CA GLU A 176 13.41 -22.22 -1.84
C GLU A 176 12.22 -22.03 -2.79
N ASN A 177 11.43 -23.10 -3.00
CA ASN A 177 10.28 -23.03 -3.91
C ASN A 177 9.20 -22.06 -3.39
N THR A 178 8.93 -22.07 -2.09
CA THR A 178 7.98 -21.16 -1.44
C THR A 178 8.49 -19.73 -1.51
N ARG A 179 9.77 -19.51 -1.18
CA ARG A 179 10.42 -18.20 -1.24
C ARG A 179 10.37 -17.59 -2.65
N GLU A 180 10.75 -18.39 -3.64
CA GLU A 180 10.76 -17.94 -5.03
C GLU A 180 9.34 -17.69 -5.58
N ASN A 181 8.36 -18.49 -5.19
CA ASN A 181 6.96 -18.27 -5.56
C ASN A 181 6.44 -16.94 -5.04
N PHE A 182 6.68 -16.61 -3.76
CA PHE A 182 6.29 -15.32 -3.20
C PHE A 182 7.02 -14.15 -3.86
N ARG A 183 8.31 -14.31 -4.15
CA ARG A 183 9.08 -13.30 -4.90
C ARG A 183 8.46 -13.01 -6.25
N LYS A 184 8.18 -14.04 -7.04
CA LYS A 184 7.56 -13.90 -8.38
C LYS A 184 6.20 -13.23 -8.33
N GLN A 185 5.37 -13.54 -7.32
CA GLN A 185 4.07 -12.90 -7.14
C GLN A 185 4.24 -11.40 -6.87
N GLY A 186 5.12 -11.01 -5.95
CA GLY A 186 5.37 -9.61 -5.64
C GLY A 186 5.92 -8.83 -6.83
N GLU A 187 6.90 -9.39 -7.55
CA GLU A 187 7.45 -8.80 -8.77
C GLU A 187 6.41 -8.66 -9.88
N MET A 188 5.46 -9.60 -9.97
CA MET A 188 4.33 -9.50 -10.91
C MET A 188 3.49 -8.26 -10.59
N PHE A 189 3.11 -8.02 -9.32
CA PHE A 189 2.34 -6.84 -8.94
C PHE A 189 3.11 -5.55 -9.18
N LEU A 190 4.42 -5.51 -8.92
CA LEU A 190 5.25 -4.35 -9.25
C LEU A 190 5.23 -4.04 -10.76
N ARG A 191 5.40 -5.06 -11.61
CA ARG A 191 5.36 -4.87 -13.07
C ARG A 191 3.98 -4.41 -13.56
N LEU A 192 2.89 -4.93 -12.98
CA LEU A 192 1.54 -4.53 -13.34
C LEU A 192 1.26 -3.08 -12.90
N ALA A 193 1.66 -2.71 -11.68
CA ALA A 193 1.52 -1.35 -11.18
C ALA A 193 2.33 -0.34 -12.02
N ALA A 194 3.57 -0.66 -12.39
CA ALA A 194 4.39 0.19 -13.25
C ALA A 194 3.77 0.44 -14.63
N LYS A 195 3.04 -0.55 -15.18
CA LYS A 195 2.32 -0.36 -16.45
C LYS A 195 1.15 0.63 -16.29
N ILE A 196 0.42 0.57 -15.17
CA ILE A 196 -0.68 1.51 -14.88
C ILE A 196 -0.10 2.91 -14.66
N GLU A 197 0.96 3.03 -13.85
CA GLU A 197 1.66 4.29 -13.60
C GLU A 197 2.08 4.96 -14.93
N LYS A 198 2.74 4.21 -15.80
CA LYS A 198 3.15 4.72 -17.11
C LYS A 198 1.95 5.21 -17.95
N ARG A 199 0.84 4.47 -17.97
CA ARG A 199 -0.36 4.90 -18.70
C ARG A 199 -1.03 6.13 -18.06
N ALA A 200 -0.97 6.28 -16.75
CA ALA A 200 -1.41 7.47 -16.05
C ALA A 200 -0.54 8.69 -16.40
N GLU A 201 0.79 8.51 -16.49
CA GLU A 201 1.72 9.54 -16.97
C GLU A 201 1.41 9.94 -18.42
N GLU A 202 1.27 8.96 -19.32
CA GLU A 202 0.94 9.17 -20.74
C GLU A 202 -0.42 9.88 -20.92
N ALA A 203 -1.36 9.66 -20.01
CA ALA A 203 -2.65 10.33 -19.97
C ALA A 203 -2.61 11.75 -19.35
N GLY A 204 -1.44 12.19 -18.88
CA GLY A 204 -1.26 13.52 -18.27
C GLY A 204 -1.79 13.66 -16.85
N LEU A 205 -2.05 12.54 -16.15
CA LEU A 205 -2.56 12.58 -14.77
C LEU A 205 -1.53 13.18 -13.79
N PHE A 206 -0.24 12.95 -14.02
CA PHE A 206 0.82 13.47 -13.16
C PHE A 206 1.33 14.81 -13.69
N PRO A 207 1.44 15.84 -12.83
CA PRO A 207 2.20 17.03 -13.17
C PRO A 207 3.70 16.68 -13.25
N ASP A 208 4.47 17.56 -13.85
CA ASP A 208 5.93 17.45 -13.77
C ASP A 208 6.37 17.69 -12.32
N PHE A 209 6.86 16.62 -11.68
CA PHE A 209 7.40 16.69 -10.33
C PHE A 209 8.89 17.05 -10.30
N ASN A 210 9.54 17.16 -11.46
CA ASN A 210 10.91 17.62 -11.52
C ASN A 210 10.90 19.15 -11.53
N PRO A 211 11.43 19.80 -10.49
CA PRO A 211 11.60 21.23 -10.55
C PRO A 211 12.50 21.56 -11.75
N PRO A 212 12.26 22.67 -12.46
CA PRO A 212 13.17 23.12 -13.49
C PRO A 212 14.59 23.19 -12.92
N ASP A 213 15.56 22.77 -13.75
CA ASP A 213 16.98 22.81 -13.37
C ASP A 213 17.34 24.17 -12.77
N GLU A 214 18.02 24.09 -11.64
CA GLU A 214 18.56 25.15 -10.79
C GLU A 214 18.35 26.60 -11.27
N ASP A 215 17.18 27.15 -11.01
CA ASP A 215 17.01 28.60 -11.10
C ASP A 215 17.80 29.27 -9.94
N ASP A 216 18.55 30.29 -10.26
CA ASP A 216 19.27 31.15 -9.26
C ASP A 216 18.33 31.56 -8.09
N GLU A 217 17.03 31.65 -8.36
CA GLU A 217 15.98 31.98 -7.40
C GLU A 217 15.79 30.90 -6.35
N VAL A 218 15.81 29.60 -6.72
CA VAL A 218 15.71 28.47 -5.79
C VAL A 218 16.95 28.41 -4.90
N GLN A 219 18.14 28.60 -5.48
CA GLN A 219 19.40 28.68 -4.71
C GLN A 219 19.38 29.84 -3.72
N GLN A 220 18.82 30.96 -4.11
CA GLN A 220 18.70 32.12 -3.22
C GLN A 220 17.69 31.84 -2.07
N ILE A 221 16.57 31.16 -2.35
CA ILE A 221 15.60 30.76 -1.33
C ILE A 221 16.24 29.78 -0.34
N LEU A 222 16.97 28.78 -0.81
CA LEU A 222 17.66 27.80 0.04
C LEU A 222 18.70 28.49 0.94
N LYS A 223 19.50 29.43 0.39
CA LYS A 223 20.46 30.24 1.17
C LYS A 223 19.76 31.08 2.23
N ASN A 224 18.68 31.73 1.87
CA ASN A 224 17.92 32.60 2.81
C ASN A 224 17.26 31.77 3.93
N ALA A 225 16.90 30.50 3.65
CA ALA A 225 16.37 29.56 4.62
C ALA A 225 17.45 28.87 5.48
N GLY A 226 18.72 29.07 5.18
CA GLY A 226 19.84 28.42 5.86
C GLY A 226 19.97 26.91 5.52
N TRP A 227 19.52 26.49 4.32
CA TRP A 227 19.52 25.10 3.86
C TRP A 227 20.60 24.81 2.79
N ALA A 228 21.36 25.82 2.40
CA ALA A 228 22.48 25.74 1.45
C ALA A 228 23.72 26.46 2.00
#